data_caf60c8c5f88a27d62747350850d92dd
#
_entry.id   caf60c8c5f88a27d62747350850d92dd
#
_cell.length_a   1.000
_cell.length_b   1.000
_cell.length_c   1.000
_cell.angle_alpha   90.00
_cell.angle_beta   90.00
_cell.angle_gamma   90.00
#
_symmetry.space_group_name_H-M   'P 1'
#
loop_
_entity.id
_entity.type
_entity.pdbx_description
1 polymer ?
#
loop_
_entity_poly.entity_id
_entity_poly.type
_entity_poly.pdbx_seq_one_letter_code
_entity_poly.pdbx_strand_id
1 'polypeptide(L)'
;DMIKSARALWEEWIDTFNLNCTIETANDSFFASNYKKLKIFQILGDSKQEFRVYIPDGDFFCAVSSSNVHRTHFTKTYNIHNDNSFCQSSCFAFGVERLSYALLSQKGVDIDKWDEATRKEIFG
;
A
#
# COMPACT_ATOMS: atom_id res chain seq x y z
N ASP A 1 11.86 9.40 -2.58
CA ASP A 1 11.69 8.22 -1.72
C ASP A 1 10.27 7.67 -1.91
N MET A 2 10.17 6.43 -2.40
CA MET A 2 8.89 5.76 -2.73
C MET A 2 7.91 5.74 -1.54
N ILE A 3 8.39 5.45 -0.34
CA ILE A 3 7.52 5.40 0.86
C ILE A 3 6.92 6.76 1.17
N LYS A 4 7.71 7.83 1.08
CA LYS A 4 7.21 9.20 1.32
C LYS A 4 6.17 9.60 0.27
N SER A 5 6.42 9.27 -1.00
CA SER A 5 5.47 9.57 -2.08
C SER A 5 4.16 8.76 -1.93
N ALA A 6 4.26 7.48 -1.54
CA ALA A 6 3.10 6.65 -1.26
C ALA A 6 2.27 7.19 -0.09
N ARG A 7 2.93 7.58 1.01
CA ARG A 7 2.23 8.17 2.16
C ARG A 7 1.50 9.45 1.80
N ALA A 8 2.13 10.35 1.05
CA ALA A 8 1.48 11.59 0.62
C ALA A 8 0.21 11.32 -0.21
N LEU A 9 0.26 10.32 -1.11
CA LEU A 9 -0.92 9.90 -1.88
C LEU A 9 -2.01 9.28 -0.98
N TRP A 10 -1.63 8.46 -0.01
CA TRP A 10 -2.60 7.88 0.93
C TRP A 10 -3.24 8.93 1.84
N GLU A 11 -2.49 9.93 2.28
CA GLU A 11 -3.01 11.08 3.04
C GLU A 11 -4.04 11.87 2.21
N GLU A 12 -3.75 12.09 0.92
CA GLU A 12 -4.71 12.70 -0.01
C GLU A 12 -5.99 11.85 -0.15
N TRP A 13 -5.87 10.51 -0.25
CA TRP A 13 -7.02 9.61 -0.30
C TRP A 13 -7.84 9.62 1.01
N ILE A 14 -7.17 9.69 2.16
CA ILE A 14 -7.84 9.80 3.46
C ILE A 14 -8.71 11.05 3.50
N ASP A 15 -8.15 12.17 3.11
CA ASP A 15 -8.86 13.46 3.13
C ASP A 15 -9.99 13.50 2.09
N THR A 16 -9.71 13.05 0.86
CA THR A 16 -10.68 13.10 -0.24
C THR A 16 -11.86 12.15 -0.02
N PHE A 17 -11.56 10.90 0.41
CA PHE A 17 -12.59 9.87 0.58
C PHE A 17 -13.15 9.80 2.00
N ASN A 18 -12.58 10.52 2.95
CA ASN A 18 -12.96 10.48 4.37
C ASN A 18 -13.07 9.04 4.90
N LEU A 19 -11.98 8.27 4.75
CA LEU A 19 -11.95 6.84 5.08
C LEU A 19 -11.52 6.60 6.52
N ASN A 20 -12.18 5.63 7.18
CA ASN A 20 -11.64 5.00 8.38
C ASN A 20 -10.55 4.01 7.96
N CYS A 21 -9.30 4.34 8.27
CA CYS A 21 -8.13 3.63 7.77
C CYS A 21 -6.93 3.78 8.69
N THR A 22 -5.88 3.03 8.41
CA THR A 22 -4.57 3.11 9.09
C THR A 22 -3.44 2.88 8.10
N ILE A 23 -2.26 3.42 8.39
CA ILE A 23 -1.02 3.15 7.67
C ILE A 23 -0.09 2.40 8.61
N GLU A 24 0.29 1.20 8.24
CA GLU A 24 1.06 0.29 9.10
C GLU A 24 2.33 -0.19 8.40
N THR A 25 3.39 -0.38 9.19
CA THR A 25 4.56 -1.15 8.75
C THR A 25 4.18 -2.62 8.65
N ALA A 26 4.45 -3.24 7.50
CA ALA A 26 4.05 -4.60 7.20
C ALA A 26 5.24 -5.49 6.84
N ASN A 27 4.97 -6.80 6.75
CA ASN A 27 5.92 -7.80 6.31
C ASN A 27 5.47 -8.42 5.00
N ASP A 28 6.43 -8.77 4.15
CA ASP A 28 6.16 -9.54 2.93
C ASP A 28 6.62 -10.98 3.08
N SER A 29 5.73 -11.93 2.82
CA SER A 29 6.02 -13.36 2.83
C SER A 29 6.71 -13.86 1.56
N PHE A 30 6.84 -13.02 0.53
CA PHE A 30 7.45 -13.41 -0.75
C PHE A 30 8.94 -13.78 -0.65
N PHE A 31 9.62 -13.41 0.42
CA PHE A 31 11.05 -13.67 0.63
C PHE A 31 11.28 -14.91 1.51
N ALA A 32 10.65 -16.02 1.17
CA ALA A 32 10.45 -17.18 2.05
C ALA A 32 11.72 -17.93 2.54
N SER A 33 12.85 -17.85 1.86
CA SER A 33 14.03 -18.66 2.22
C SER A 33 14.75 -18.21 3.51
N ASN A 34 14.50 -16.99 4.01
CA ASN A 34 15.04 -16.46 5.26
C ASN A 34 14.02 -15.59 6.00
N TYR A 35 12.77 -16.01 6.00
CA TYR A 35 11.61 -15.25 6.45
C TYR A 35 11.79 -14.56 7.81
N LYS A 36 12.32 -15.25 8.82
CA LYS A 36 12.47 -14.66 10.17
C LYS A 36 13.47 -13.50 10.21
N LYS A 37 14.60 -13.61 9.52
CA LYS A 37 15.62 -12.56 9.46
C LYS A 37 15.12 -11.37 8.61
N LEU A 38 14.51 -11.64 7.46
CA LEU A 38 13.97 -10.61 6.58
C LEU A 38 12.81 -9.86 7.21
N LYS A 39 11.94 -10.54 7.96
CA LYS A 39 10.88 -9.94 8.74
C LYS A 39 11.40 -8.88 9.70
N ILE A 40 12.45 -9.20 10.44
CA ILE A 40 13.08 -8.26 11.38
C ILE A 40 13.69 -7.08 10.62
N PHE A 41 14.40 -7.32 9.51
CA PHE A 41 14.99 -6.26 8.69
C PHE A 41 13.94 -5.36 8.02
N GLN A 42 12.82 -5.89 7.59
CA GLN A 42 11.71 -5.10 7.01
C GLN A 42 11.05 -4.22 8.07
N ILE A 43 10.80 -4.75 9.27
CA ILE A 43 10.25 -4.00 10.39
C ILE A 43 11.21 -2.91 10.84
N LEU A 44 12.48 -3.26 11.09
CA LEU A 44 13.49 -2.30 11.55
C LEU A 44 13.88 -1.27 10.49
N GLY A 45 13.77 -1.63 9.21
CA GLY A 45 14.12 -0.77 8.08
C GLY A 45 12.96 0.06 7.53
N ASP A 46 11.74 -0.09 8.08
CA ASP A 46 10.50 0.55 7.60
C ASP A 46 10.35 0.44 6.07
N SER A 47 10.73 -0.74 5.54
CA SER A 47 10.88 -0.97 4.10
C SER A 47 9.59 -1.38 3.38
N LYS A 48 8.53 -1.69 4.16
CA LYS A 48 7.19 -1.96 3.63
C LYS A 48 6.15 -1.28 4.49
N GLN A 49 5.28 -0.52 3.85
CA GLN A 49 4.09 0.07 4.46
C GLN A 49 2.84 -0.34 3.70
N GLU A 50 1.76 -0.52 4.43
CA GLU A 50 0.43 -0.82 3.91
C GLU A 50 -0.57 0.25 4.32
N PHE A 51 -1.38 0.68 3.36
CA PHE A 51 -2.58 1.44 3.60
C PHE A 51 -3.74 0.46 3.76
N ARG A 52 -4.33 0.46 4.95
CA ARG A 52 -5.38 -0.49 5.35
C ARG A 52 -6.65 0.26 5.66
N VAL A 53 -7.73 -0.16 5.04
CA VAL A 53 -9.06 0.44 5.19
C VAL A 53 -9.95 -0.48 6.01
N TYR A 54 -10.69 0.09 6.95
CA TYR A 54 -11.62 -0.65 7.79
C TYR A 54 -12.82 -1.16 6.99
N ILE A 55 -13.17 -2.42 7.21
CA ILE A 55 -14.34 -3.08 6.61
C ILE A 55 -15.36 -3.33 7.73
N PRO A 56 -16.44 -2.52 7.80
CA PRO A 56 -17.42 -2.61 8.92
C PRO A 56 -18.08 -3.98 9.06
N ASP A 57 -18.48 -4.58 7.94
CA ASP A 57 -19.24 -5.84 7.95
C ASP A 57 -18.45 -7.01 8.54
N GLY A 58 -17.13 -6.99 8.41
CA GLY A 58 -16.26 -8.05 8.90
C GLY A 58 -15.46 -7.66 10.15
N ASP A 59 -15.57 -6.41 10.60
CA ASP A 59 -14.79 -5.86 11.72
C ASP A 59 -13.28 -6.10 11.59
N PHE A 60 -12.72 -5.78 10.42
CA PHE A 60 -11.29 -5.93 10.15
C PHE A 60 -10.76 -4.83 9.25
N PHE A 61 -9.43 -4.65 9.24
CA PHE A 61 -8.73 -3.78 8.30
C PHE A 61 -8.17 -4.57 7.11
N CYS A 62 -8.56 -4.16 5.90
CA CYS A 62 -8.07 -4.73 4.64
C CYS A 62 -6.93 -3.91 4.06
N ALA A 63 -5.80 -4.52 3.75
CA ALA A 63 -4.72 -3.84 3.02
C ALA A 63 -5.15 -3.61 1.56
N VAL A 64 -5.34 -2.35 1.19
CA VAL A 64 -5.79 -1.94 -0.15
C VAL A 64 -4.67 -1.39 -1.02
N SER A 65 -3.58 -0.93 -0.40
CA SER A 65 -2.39 -0.45 -1.09
C SER A 65 -1.13 -0.77 -0.29
N SER A 66 0.01 -0.85 -0.96
CA SER A 66 1.30 -1.05 -0.31
C SER A 66 2.44 -0.34 -1.05
N SER A 67 3.46 0.05 -0.30
CA SER A 67 4.72 0.55 -0.81
C SER A 67 5.86 -0.29 -0.23
N ASN A 68 6.76 -0.76 -1.09
CA ASN A 68 7.87 -1.63 -0.72
C ASN A 68 9.18 -1.09 -1.26
N VAL A 69 10.23 -1.12 -0.44
CA VAL A 69 11.62 -0.89 -0.85
C VAL A 69 12.35 -2.21 -0.86
N HIS A 70 12.70 -2.69 -2.04
CA HIS A 70 13.36 -3.99 -2.24
C HIS A 70 14.89 -3.90 -2.11
N ARG A 71 15.44 -2.68 -2.05
CA ARG A 71 16.89 -2.44 -2.08
C ARG A 71 17.51 -3.16 -3.29
N THR A 72 18.50 -4.05 -3.04
CA THR A 72 19.20 -4.79 -4.10
C THR A 72 18.69 -6.22 -4.30
N HIS A 73 17.55 -6.61 -3.72
CA HIS A 73 17.05 -7.99 -3.80
C HIS A 73 16.87 -8.45 -5.24
N PHE A 74 16.05 -7.74 -6.02
CA PHE A 74 15.80 -8.08 -7.42
C PHE A 74 16.98 -7.74 -8.31
N THR A 75 17.63 -6.61 -8.08
CA THR A 75 18.70 -6.14 -8.95
C THR A 75 19.93 -7.05 -8.91
N LYS A 76 20.24 -7.69 -7.78
CA LYS A 76 21.25 -8.75 -7.70
C LYS A 76 20.81 -10.00 -8.45
N THR A 77 19.56 -10.42 -8.29
CA THR A 77 19.03 -11.64 -8.94
C THR A 77 19.06 -11.52 -10.47
N TYR A 78 18.69 -10.33 -10.98
CA TYR A 78 18.62 -10.07 -12.43
C TYR A 78 19.87 -9.37 -12.97
N ASN A 79 20.92 -9.24 -12.17
CA ASN A 79 22.18 -8.57 -12.54
C ASN A 79 22.00 -7.16 -13.08
N ILE A 80 21.14 -6.35 -12.44
CA ILE A 80 20.86 -4.97 -12.81
C ILE A 80 21.76 -4.04 -11.98
N HIS A 81 22.72 -3.42 -12.61
CA HIS A 81 23.69 -2.52 -11.97
C HIS A 81 24.04 -1.34 -12.89
N ASN A 82 24.53 -0.29 -12.30
CA ASN A 82 25.29 0.75 -12.99
C ASN A 82 26.79 0.43 -12.92
N ASP A 83 27.63 1.33 -13.41
CA ASP A 83 29.08 1.10 -13.54
C ASP A 83 29.75 0.64 -12.23
N ASN A 84 29.23 0.97 -11.05
CA ASN A 84 29.91 0.78 -9.78
C ASN A 84 29.13 -0.03 -8.73
N SER A 85 27.81 -0.20 -8.87
CA SER A 85 26.99 -0.85 -7.85
C SER A 85 25.66 -1.39 -8.38
N PHE A 86 25.07 -2.34 -7.65
CA PHE A 86 23.72 -2.79 -7.93
C PHE A 86 22.72 -1.66 -7.68
N CYS A 87 21.80 -1.48 -8.61
CA CYS A 87 20.71 -0.53 -8.48
C CYS A 87 19.79 -0.90 -7.30
N GLN A 88 19.03 0.04 -6.81
CA GLN A 88 17.97 -0.23 -5.85
C GLN A 88 16.62 -0.25 -6.57
N SER A 89 15.70 -1.06 -6.06
CA SER A 89 14.33 -1.11 -6.58
C SER A 89 13.30 -0.89 -5.48
N SER A 90 12.16 -0.39 -5.87
CA SER A 90 10.99 -0.20 -5.01
C SER A 90 9.71 -0.36 -5.85
N CYS A 91 8.60 -0.64 -5.21
CA CYS A 91 7.31 -0.67 -5.86
C CYS A 91 6.23 0.02 -5.01
N PHE A 92 5.22 0.49 -5.70
CA PHE A 92 3.96 0.94 -5.15
C PHE A 92 2.83 0.25 -5.92
N ALA A 93 1.84 -0.26 -5.22
CA ALA A 93 0.69 -0.91 -5.83
C ALA A 93 -0.56 -0.72 -4.99
N PHE A 94 -1.72 -0.80 -5.63
CA PHE A 94 -3.02 -0.90 -4.96
C PHE A 94 -3.89 -1.95 -5.63
N GLY A 95 -4.76 -2.58 -4.84
CA GLY A 95 -5.74 -3.53 -5.34
C GLY A 95 -7.03 -2.81 -5.70
N VAL A 96 -7.36 -2.70 -6.98
CA VAL A 96 -8.57 -2.01 -7.46
C VAL A 96 -9.82 -2.61 -6.82
N GLU A 97 -9.93 -3.94 -6.81
CA GLU A 97 -11.06 -4.66 -6.21
C GLU A 97 -11.15 -4.44 -4.69
N ARG A 98 -10.01 -4.44 -4.00
CA ARG A 98 -9.97 -4.22 -2.55
C ARG A 98 -10.35 -2.80 -2.18
N LEU A 99 -9.86 -1.81 -2.93
CA LEU A 99 -10.20 -0.40 -2.72
C LEU A 99 -11.68 -0.16 -3.02
N SER A 100 -12.19 -0.71 -4.12
CA SER A 100 -13.62 -0.65 -4.48
C SER A 100 -14.50 -1.26 -3.39
N TYR A 101 -14.13 -2.46 -2.91
CA TYR A 101 -14.84 -3.11 -1.81
C TYR A 101 -14.83 -2.28 -0.53
N ALA A 102 -13.69 -1.71 -0.17
CA ALA A 102 -13.56 -0.85 1.01
C ALA A 102 -14.44 0.41 0.92
N LEU A 103 -14.45 1.07 -0.25
CA LEU A 103 -15.31 2.22 -0.50
C LEU A 103 -16.81 1.87 -0.40
N LEU A 104 -17.23 0.79 -1.06
CA LEU A 104 -18.62 0.30 -1.00
C LEU A 104 -19.01 -0.09 0.42
N SER A 105 -18.12 -0.72 1.18
CA SER A 105 -18.37 -1.14 2.57
C SER A 105 -18.56 0.06 3.52
N GLN A 106 -17.79 1.13 3.34
CA GLN A 106 -17.89 2.31 4.20
C GLN A 106 -18.95 3.32 3.74
N LYS A 107 -19.15 3.47 2.43
CA LYS A 107 -20.02 4.50 1.85
C LYS A 107 -21.38 3.96 1.39
N GLY A 108 -21.53 2.63 1.32
CA GLY A 108 -22.73 1.96 0.84
C GLY A 108 -22.70 1.68 -0.67
N VAL A 109 -23.60 0.80 -1.10
CA VAL A 109 -23.67 0.34 -2.51
C VAL A 109 -24.37 1.31 -3.44
N ASP A 110 -25.09 2.29 -2.88
CA ASP A 110 -25.79 3.34 -3.64
C ASP A 110 -24.85 4.52 -3.88
N ILE A 111 -24.13 4.48 -5.01
CA ILE A 111 -23.12 5.46 -5.39
C ILE A 111 -23.68 6.89 -5.49
N ASP A 112 -24.96 7.03 -5.82
CA ASP A 112 -25.59 8.35 -5.92
C ASP A 112 -25.72 9.06 -4.57
N LYS A 113 -25.63 8.31 -3.47
CA LYS A 113 -25.65 8.83 -2.12
C LYS A 113 -24.27 9.13 -1.52
N TRP A 114 -23.21 8.83 -2.27
CA TRP A 114 -21.86 9.16 -1.83
C TRP A 114 -21.64 10.67 -1.79
N ASP A 115 -20.72 11.11 -0.94
CA ASP A 115 -20.32 12.51 -0.89
C ASP A 115 -19.75 13.00 -2.23
N GLU A 116 -19.94 14.29 -2.52
CA GLU A 116 -19.57 14.89 -3.80
C GLU A 116 -18.06 14.78 -4.08
N ALA A 117 -17.21 14.95 -3.06
CA ALA A 117 -15.77 14.87 -3.21
C ALA A 117 -15.33 13.49 -3.69
N THR A 118 -15.84 12.43 -3.06
CA THR A 118 -15.56 11.04 -3.47
C THR A 118 -16.06 10.75 -4.89
N ARG A 119 -17.29 11.17 -5.21
CA ARG A 119 -17.87 10.94 -6.54
C ARG A 119 -17.07 11.65 -7.63
N LYS A 120 -16.71 12.90 -7.40
CA LYS A 120 -15.93 13.70 -8.35
C LYS A 120 -14.56 13.10 -8.60
N GLU A 121 -13.88 12.62 -7.55
CA GLU A 121 -12.54 12.01 -7.68
C GLU A 121 -12.57 10.72 -8.49
N ILE A 122 -13.59 9.88 -8.29
CA ILE A 122 -13.67 8.56 -8.93
C ILE A 122 -14.28 8.63 -10.32
N PHE A 123 -15.31 9.45 -10.52
CA PHE A 123 -16.10 9.43 -11.76
C PHE A 123 -15.94 10.72 -12.60
N GLY A 124 -15.26 11.74 -12.10
CA GLY A 124 -15.07 13.02 -12.77
C GLY A 124 -16.19 13.98 -12.45
#